data_4cad884c9f2e6bedaa4a3f7ebb6d5540
#
_entry.id   4cad884c9f2e6bedaa4a3f7ebb6d5540
#
_cell.length_a   1.000
_cell.length_b   1.000
_cell.length_c   1.000
_cell.angle_alpha   90.00
_cell.angle_beta   90.00
_cell.angle_gamma   90.00
#
_symmetry.space_group_name_H-M   'P 1'
#
loop_
_entity.id
_entity.type
_entity.pdbx_description
1 polymer ?
#
loop_
_entity_poly.entity_id
_entity_poly.type
_entity_poly.pdbx_seq_one_letter_code
_entity_poly.pdbx_strand_id
1 'polypeptide(L)'
;MELSPLPLLLLLISKIFSQHTEEKPKATLSIKPAQHVFRGETVTLRCDVYSEGVSSWEYRWYKEGSGHVFSELQEVTFSSVTESDAGEYSCYVVERDRSRISPLSDDVTLTVSVPRAVLSVSPQKWLTEGDSVTLICQVNGSSTDWTFSWFTETLSSDNRKHLKRLSDSSRGAGGHYTVSSADLKHTGVYVCSAERGKPAYHSTISNKQLLCVTGVSPPVSLIVSPSRTQHFTSVSLSLSCEEQSNSGGWRMRRYTDRWGLEDCSSSLWGSQAGSTCTIRSTSTGDAGVYWCESESGEKTHPVNITVHLVVILESPVHPVTEGETLTLLCLDKYSTPNLRADFYKDGTLIQNNITEMIISTVSKSDEGFYSCKHRERGESPESWISVTASSRTSGSDLNPVIVGVTAGLTVLIIVVLVMLWRYRNNKGGRSQSRSRVSQQKNSSQTSEKNQSEDVYTALTSGTAHIYDSLDATRNKDISTDIVSGRTVRKNYQDIEDLNEDDYYNTAKTKYM
;
A
#
# COMPACT_ATOMS: atom_id res chain seq x y z
N MET A 1 -58.32 18.41 -85.34
CA MET A 1 -57.35 17.86 -84.44
C MET A 1 -57.71 18.27 -83.04
N GLU A 2 -58.52 17.49 -82.37
CA GLU A 2 -58.91 17.72 -80.97
C GLU A 2 -57.78 17.27 -80.09
N LEU A 3 -57.20 18.21 -79.37
CA LEU A 3 -56.24 17.94 -78.36
C LEU A 3 -56.98 17.45 -77.11
N SER A 4 -56.87 16.16 -76.84
CA SER A 4 -57.43 15.53 -75.67
C SER A 4 -56.94 16.21 -74.39
N PRO A 5 -57.82 16.57 -73.43
CA PRO A 5 -57.44 17.27 -72.20
C PRO A 5 -56.79 16.33 -71.14
N LEU A 6 -56.59 15.04 -71.51
CA LEU A 6 -56.09 14.03 -70.64
C LEU A 6 -54.70 14.28 -69.96
N PRO A 7 -53.68 14.84 -70.69
CA PRO A 7 -52.36 15.10 -70.06
C PRO A 7 -52.39 16.23 -69.03
N LEU A 8 -53.28 17.23 -69.21
CA LEU A 8 -53.38 18.35 -68.25
C LEU A 8 -54.04 17.93 -66.94
N LEU A 9 -55.02 17.02 -67.04
CA LEU A 9 -55.71 16.44 -65.87
C LEU A 9 -54.75 15.52 -65.05
N LEU A 10 -53.93 14.71 -65.70
CA LEU A 10 -52.90 13.89 -65.05
C LEU A 10 -51.80 14.73 -64.35
N LEU A 11 -51.41 15.89 -64.94
CA LEU A 11 -50.50 16.81 -64.30
C LEU A 11 -51.08 17.52 -63.08
N LEU A 12 -52.39 17.87 -63.17
CA LEU A 12 -53.12 18.42 -62.00
C LEU A 12 -53.33 17.41 -60.90
N ILE A 13 -53.64 16.14 -61.22
CA ILE A 13 -53.77 15.06 -60.29
C ILE A 13 -52.40 14.72 -59.66
N SER A 14 -51.31 14.72 -60.40
CA SER A 14 -49.98 14.52 -59.85
C SER A 14 -49.53 15.63 -58.89
N LYS A 15 -49.99 16.87 -59.12
CA LYS A 15 -49.77 17.99 -58.18
C LYS A 15 -50.65 17.97 -56.95
N ILE A 16 -51.83 17.37 -57.03
CA ILE A 16 -52.75 17.19 -55.87
C ILE A 16 -52.30 16.00 -55.00
N PHE A 17 -51.65 14.98 -55.60
CA PHE A 17 -51.09 13.84 -54.87
C PHE A 17 -49.66 14.04 -54.41
N SER A 18 -49.02 15.17 -54.71
CA SER A 18 -47.84 15.61 -53.97
C SER A 18 -48.33 16.18 -52.62
N GLN A 19 -48.96 15.34 -51.83
CA GLN A 19 -49.08 15.59 -50.43
C GLN A 19 -47.66 15.67 -49.90
N HIS A 20 -47.23 16.87 -49.53
CA HIS A 20 -46.19 17.09 -48.58
C HIS A 20 -46.56 16.22 -47.37
N THR A 21 -46.02 15.03 -47.28
CA THR A 21 -45.97 14.33 -46.01
C THR A 21 -45.08 15.18 -45.13
N GLU A 22 -45.71 16.07 -44.38
CA GLU A 22 -45.03 16.88 -43.37
C GLU A 22 -44.35 15.89 -42.45
N GLU A 23 -43.00 15.77 -42.55
CA GLU A 23 -42.23 14.86 -41.71
C GLU A 23 -42.48 15.25 -40.28
N LYS A 24 -43.00 14.29 -39.51
CA LYS A 24 -43.17 14.51 -38.06
C LYS A 24 -41.86 14.82 -37.42
N PRO A 25 -41.78 15.82 -36.52
CA PRO A 25 -40.59 16.12 -35.79
C PRO A 25 -40.10 14.86 -35.07
N LYS A 26 -38.78 14.59 -35.09
CA LYS A 26 -38.19 13.43 -34.39
C LYS A 26 -37.28 13.95 -33.26
N ALA A 27 -37.58 13.53 -32.03
CA ALA A 27 -36.72 13.78 -30.88
C ALA A 27 -35.63 12.70 -30.78
N THR A 28 -34.41 13.11 -30.46
CA THR A 28 -33.29 12.23 -30.18
C THR A 28 -32.61 12.63 -28.89
N LEU A 29 -32.30 11.64 -28.05
CA LEU A 29 -31.66 11.86 -26.77
C LEU A 29 -30.19 11.47 -26.84
N SER A 30 -29.34 12.35 -26.35
CA SER A 30 -27.91 12.09 -26.17
C SER A 30 -27.47 12.30 -24.74
N ILE A 31 -26.44 11.57 -24.31
CA ILE A 31 -25.87 11.61 -22.97
C ILE A 31 -24.36 11.85 -23.03
N LYS A 32 -23.86 12.73 -22.17
CA LYS A 32 -22.42 13.03 -22.01
C LYS A 32 -22.04 13.00 -20.55
N PRO A 33 -20.83 12.49 -20.16
CA PRO A 33 -19.80 11.95 -21.05
C PRO A 33 -20.09 10.53 -21.55
N ALA A 34 -20.86 9.71 -20.80
CA ALA A 34 -21.19 8.33 -21.12
C ALA A 34 -22.47 7.86 -20.39
N GLN A 35 -23.02 6.70 -20.80
CA GLN A 35 -24.16 6.08 -20.13
C GLN A 35 -23.79 5.45 -18.79
N HIS A 36 -22.54 5.05 -18.62
CA HIS A 36 -22.02 4.52 -17.37
C HIS A 36 -21.05 5.52 -16.78
N VAL A 37 -21.33 6.00 -15.57
CA VAL A 37 -20.56 7.03 -14.87
C VAL A 37 -20.39 6.66 -13.40
N PHE A 38 -19.44 7.34 -12.76
CA PHE A 38 -19.26 7.19 -11.32
C PHE A 38 -20.09 8.22 -10.54
N ARG A 39 -20.49 7.85 -9.35
CA ARG A 39 -21.08 8.76 -8.37
C ARG A 39 -20.22 10.02 -8.23
N GLY A 40 -20.86 11.19 -8.26
CA GLY A 40 -20.18 12.48 -8.17
C GLY A 40 -19.78 13.10 -9.50
N GLU A 41 -19.83 12.36 -10.60
CA GLU A 41 -19.56 12.92 -11.93
C GLU A 41 -20.68 13.84 -12.41
N THR A 42 -20.36 14.70 -13.37
CA THR A 42 -21.37 15.54 -14.05
C THR A 42 -21.85 14.84 -15.29
N VAL A 43 -23.17 14.74 -15.44
CA VAL A 43 -23.83 14.15 -16.60
C VAL A 43 -24.77 15.17 -17.20
N THR A 44 -24.74 15.31 -18.51
CA THR A 44 -25.66 16.15 -19.28
C THR A 44 -26.45 15.29 -20.25
N LEU A 45 -27.77 15.32 -20.12
CA LEU A 45 -28.73 14.79 -21.08
C LEU A 45 -29.15 15.91 -21.99
N ARG A 46 -29.15 15.68 -23.31
CA ARG A 46 -29.58 16.65 -24.31
C ARG A 46 -30.61 16.03 -25.25
N CYS A 47 -31.72 16.73 -25.40
CA CYS A 47 -32.78 16.39 -26.33
C CYS A 47 -32.65 17.24 -27.59
N ASP A 48 -32.34 16.64 -28.73
CA ASP A 48 -32.28 17.31 -30.01
C ASP A 48 -33.52 16.94 -30.84
N VAL A 49 -33.96 17.91 -31.62
CA VAL A 49 -35.14 17.73 -32.51
C VAL A 49 -34.70 17.88 -33.97
N TYR A 50 -35.09 16.91 -34.77
CA TYR A 50 -34.98 16.99 -36.21
C TYR A 50 -36.37 17.34 -36.80
N SER A 51 -36.47 18.49 -37.49
CA SER A 51 -37.69 19.00 -38.08
C SER A 51 -37.37 19.92 -39.23
N GLU A 52 -38.17 19.89 -40.29
CA GLU A 52 -38.12 20.91 -41.35
C GLU A 52 -38.72 22.23 -40.86
N GLY A 53 -38.03 23.33 -41.12
CA GLY A 53 -38.44 24.69 -40.78
C GLY A 53 -37.94 25.18 -39.42
N VAL A 54 -38.00 26.51 -39.22
CA VAL A 54 -37.61 27.17 -37.98
C VAL A 54 -38.83 27.23 -37.06
N SER A 55 -38.84 26.46 -36.00
CA SER A 55 -39.90 26.46 -35.01
C SER A 55 -39.35 26.51 -33.57
N SER A 56 -40.14 27.04 -32.67
CA SER A 56 -39.80 27.09 -31.24
C SER A 56 -40.38 25.88 -30.55
N TRP A 57 -39.47 25.10 -29.95
CA TRP A 57 -39.81 23.84 -29.28
C TRP A 57 -39.81 23.97 -27.75
N GLU A 58 -40.79 23.30 -27.11
CA GLU A 58 -40.81 23.02 -25.69
C GLU A 58 -40.40 21.57 -25.47
N TYR A 59 -39.51 21.32 -24.52
CA TYR A 59 -38.99 19.99 -24.23
C TYR A 59 -39.75 19.37 -23.09
N ARG A 60 -39.90 18.06 -23.09
CA ARG A 60 -40.54 17.27 -22.05
C ARG A 60 -39.70 16.01 -21.78
N TRP A 61 -39.29 15.83 -20.54
CA TRP A 61 -38.43 14.76 -20.12
C TRP A 61 -39.16 13.78 -19.23
N TYR A 62 -38.92 12.50 -19.44
CA TYR A 62 -39.37 11.41 -18.60
C TYR A 62 -38.21 10.61 -18.08
N LYS A 63 -38.35 10.12 -16.85
CA LYS A 63 -37.56 9.07 -16.26
C LYS A 63 -38.46 7.90 -15.99
N GLU A 64 -38.02 6.67 -16.30
CA GLU A 64 -38.76 5.45 -16.02
C GLU A 64 -39.22 5.40 -14.56
N GLY A 65 -40.47 4.99 -14.32
CA GLY A 65 -41.06 4.95 -12.98
C GLY A 65 -41.52 6.31 -12.41
N SER A 66 -41.20 7.45 -13.07
CA SER A 66 -41.77 8.74 -12.71
C SER A 66 -42.97 9.05 -13.59
N GLY A 67 -44.15 9.17 -13.02
CA GLY A 67 -45.37 9.54 -13.76
C GLY A 67 -45.40 11.03 -14.21
N HIS A 68 -44.28 11.77 -14.08
CA HIS A 68 -44.24 13.22 -14.28
C HIS A 68 -43.06 13.64 -15.14
N VAL A 69 -43.29 14.72 -15.93
CA VAL A 69 -42.24 15.46 -16.60
C VAL A 69 -41.33 16.10 -15.55
N PHE A 70 -40.06 15.75 -15.53
CA PHE A 70 -39.12 16.28 -14.53
C PHE A 70 -38.35 17.51 -14.99
N SER A 71 -38.32 17.83 -16.28
CA SER A 71 -37.68 19.03 -16.83
C SER A 71 -38.33 19.47 -18.12
N GLU A 72 -38.20 20.76 -18.43
CA GLU A 72 -38.66 21.41 -19.67
C GLU A 72 -37.52 22.05 -20.44
N LEU A 73 -36.27 21.90 -20.00
CA LEU A 73 -35.07 22.43 -20.63
C LEU A 73 -34.58 21.51 -21.75
N GLN A 74 -33.95 22.07 -22.79
CA GLN A 74 -33.31 21.26 -23.83
C GLN A 74 -32.20 20.38 -23.30
N GLU A 75 -31.47 20.89 -22.32
CA GLU A 75 -30.40 20.16 -21.62
C GLU A 75 -30.70 20.04 -20.11
N VAL A 76 -30.49 18.87 -19.57
CA VAL A 76 -30.57 18.60 -18.14
C VAL A 76 -29.19 18.17 -17.66
N THR A 77 -28.62 18.92 -16.71
CA THR A 77 -27.31 18.63 -16.16
C THR A 77 -27.42 18.24 -14.69
N PHE A 78 -26.91 17.05 -14.38
CA PHE A 78 -26.67 16.57 -13.03
C PHE A 78 -25.22 16.91 -12.67
N SER A 79 -24.99 17.88 -11.79
CA SER A 79 -23.64 18.33 -11.43
C SER A 79 -22.87 17.37 -10.52
N SER A 80 -23.58 16.43 -9.89
CA SER A 80 -23.02 15.38 -9.02
C SER A 80 -24.00 14.24 -8.96
N VAL A 81 -23.90 13.29 -9.90
CA VAL A 81 -24.84 12.17 -9.98
C VAL A 81 -24.73 11.24 -8.79
N THR A 82 -25.86 10.70 -8.39
CA THR A 82 -26.02 9.69 -7.34
C THR A 82 -26.73 8.47 -7.90
N GLU A 83 -26.79 7.39 -7.13
CA GLU A 83 -27.49 6.17 -7.53
C GLU A 83 -29.00 6.40 -7.77
N SER A 84 -29.58 7.43 -7.14
CA SER A 84 -30.99 7.81 -7.35
C SER A 84 -31.23 8.46 -8.73
N ASP A 85 -30.19 8.97 -9.37
CA ASP A 85 -30.26 9.53 -10.71
C ASP A 85 -30.14 8.47 -11.80
N ALA A 86 -29.74 7.23 -11.44
CA ALA A 86 -29.71 6.11 -12.38
C ALA A 86 -31.15 5.77 -12.86
N GLY A 87 -31.27 5.33 -14.11
CA GLY A 87 -32.55 4.95 -14.72
C GLY A 87 -32.57 5.17 -16.22
N GLU A 88 -33.71 4.87 -16.82
CA GLU A 88 -33.97 5.09 -18.24
C GLU A 88 -34.63 6.46 -18.44
N TYR A 89 -34.08 7.20 -19.38
CA TYR A 89 -34.54 8.55 -19.71
C TYR A 89 -34.98 8.63 -21.16
N SER A 90 -36.05 9.37 -21.39
CA SER A 90 -36.55 9.69 -22.72
C SER A 90 -37.07 11.13 -22.78
N CYS A 91 -37.14 11.69 -23.98
CA CYS A 91 -37.66 13.04 -24.21
C CYS A 91 -38.59 13.08 -25.41
N TYR A 92 -39.50 14.05 -25.42
CA TYR A 92 -40.21 14.46 -26.60
C TYR A 92 -40.31 15.99 -26.64
N VAL A 93 -40.64 16.53 -27.83
CA VAL A 93 -40.78 17.96 -28.03
C VAL A 93 -42.21 18.30 -28.49
N VAL A 94 -42.68 19.46 -28.06
CA VAL A 94 -43.97 20.03 -28.41
C VAL A 94 -43.68 21.41 -29.01
N GLU A 95 -44.24 21.72 -30.16
CA GLU A 95 -44.18 23.06 -30.70
C GLU A 95 -44.95 24.03 -29.81
N ARG A 96 -44.47 25.25 -29.67
CA ARG A 96 -45.05 26.22 -28.74
C ARG A 96 -46.56 26.51 -29.02
N ASP A 97 -46.97 26.49 -30.28
CA ASP A 97 -48.39 26.60 -30.67
C ASP A 97 -49.17 25.30 -30.54
N ARG A 98 -48.49 24.20 -30.10
CA ARG A 98 -49.04 22.84 -29.96
C ARG A 98 -49.53 22.20 -31.26
N SER A 99 -49.11 22.73 -32.41
CA SER A 99 -49.50 22.20 -33.71
C SER A 99 -48.84 20.85 -34.01
N ARG A 100 -47.58 20.69 -33.57
CA ARG A 100 -46.78 19.48 -33.82
C ARG A 100 -46.19 18.94 -32.52
N ILE A 101 -46.20 17.61 -32.40
CA ILE A 101 -45.64 16.87 -31.26
C ILE A 101 -44.75 15.73 -31.81
N SER A 102 -43.57 15.59 -31.35
CA SER A 102 -42.72 14.42 -31.69
C SER A 102 -43.18 13.14 -31.00
N PRO A 103 -42.91 11.98 -31.56
CA PRO A 103 -42.84 10.75 -30.78
C PRO A 103 -41.81 10.87 -29.64
N LEU A 104 -41.92 10.01 -28.65
CA LEU A 104 -40.91 9.83 -27.62
C LEU A 104 -39.59 9.39 -28.27
N SER A 105 -38.45 9.90 -27.79
CA SER A 105 -37.13 9.44 -28.24
C SER A 105 -36.91 7.99 -27.85
N ASP A 106 -35.90 7.35 -28.40
CA ASP A 106 -35.35 6.13 -27.86
C ASP A 106 -34.87 6.37 -26.43
N ASP A 107 -35.00 5.37 -25.56
CA ASP A 107 -34.58 5.44 -24.17
C ASP A 107 -33.06 5.39 -24.06
N VAL A 108 -32.51 6.19 -23.15
CA VAL A 108 -31.09 6.16 -22.79
C VAL A 108 -30.97 5.80 -21.32
N THR A 109 -30.25 4.74 -21.04
CA THR A 109 -30.01 4.26 -19.68
C THR A 109 -28.80 4.95 -19.08
N LEU A 110 -29.00 5.67 -17.96
CA LEU A 110 -27.92 6.18 -17.12
C LEU A 110 -27.66 5.19 -15.99
N THR A 111 -26.44 4.67 -15.91
CA THR A 111 -25.99 3.83 -14.81
C THR A 111 -24.96 4.56 -13.98
N VAL A 112 -25.15 4.55 -12.66
CA VAL A 112 -24.25 5.22 -11.69
C VAL A 112 -23.66 4.16 -10.77
N SER A 113 -22.33 4.12 -10.67
CA SER A 113 -21.62 3.20 -9.80
C SER A 113 -20.71 3.93 -8.83
N VAL A 114 -20.47 3.30 -7.65
CA VAL A 114 -19.45 3.81 -6.72
C VAL A 114 -18.09 3.36 -7.21
N PRO A 115 -17.15 4.29 -7.39
CA PRO A 115 -15.80 3.92 -7.78
C PRO A 115 -15.14 3.09 -6.66
N ARG A 116 -14.57 1.93 -7.03
CA ARG A 116 -13.92 1.02 -6.09
C ARG A 116 -12.43 0.99 -6.35
N ALA A 117 -11.65 1.30 -5.32
CA ALA A 117 -10.21 1.13 -5.36
C ALA A 117 -9.86 -0.35 -5.15
N VAL A 118 -8.81 -0.81 -5.84
CA VAL A 118 -8.23 -2.15 -5.69
C VAL A 118 -6.73 -2.00 -5.53
N LEU A 119 -6.20 -2.61 -4.47
CA LEU A 119 -4.78 -2.60 -4.15
C LEU A 119 -4.16 -3.94 -4.48
N SER A 120 -3.03 -3.91 -5.17
CA SER A 120 -2.15 -5.05 -5.43
C SER A 120 -0.70 -4.73 -5.07
N VAL A 121 0.12 -5.75 -4.93
CA VAL A 121 1.54 -5.66 -4.55
C VAL A 121 2.40 -6.33 -5.60
N SER A 122 3.48 -5.69 -6.02
CA SER A 122 4.42 -6.22 -7.00
C SER A 122 5.86 -6.00 -6.51
N PRO A 123 6.77 -6.99 -6.64
CA PRO A 123 6.56 -8.31 -7.24
C PRO A 123 5.83 -9.29 -6.32
N GLN A 124 5.97 -9.16 -4.98
CA GLN A 124 5.41 -10.10 -3.99
C GLN A 124 5.20 -9.45 -2.63
N LYS A 125 4.43 -10.10 -1.76
CA LYS A 125 4.08 -9.61 -0.42
C LYS A 125 5.14 -9.92 0.64
N TRP A 126 5.96 -10.94 0.43
CA TRP A 126 7.07 -11.33 1.29
C TRP A 126 8.37 -10.84 0.68
N LEU A 127 9.10 -10.05 1.43
CA LEU A 127 10.31 -9.34 1.00
C LEU A 127 11.45 -9.59 1.98
N THR A 128 12.67 -9.44 1.47
CA THR A 128 13.86 -9.32 2.29
C THR A 128 14.22 -7.83 2.44
N GLU A 129 14.84 -7.44 3.55
CA GLU A 129 15.36 -6.08 3.72
C GLU A 129 16.24 -5.69 2.54
N GLY A 130 16.05 -4.47 2.06
CA GLY A 130 16.71 -3.94 0.88
C GLY A 130 15.93 -4.15 -0.43
N ASP A 131 14.98 -5.08 -0.48
CA ASP A 131 14.16 -5.29 -1.67
C ASP A 131 13.32 -4.07 -2.01
N SER A 132 13.00 -3.92 -3.29
CA SER A 132 12.06 -2.93 -3.77
C SER A 132 10.68 -3.52 -3.97
N VAL A 133 9.65 -2.81 -3.52
CA VAL A 133 8.25 -3.21 -3.70
C VAL A 133 7.41 -2.03 -4.16
N THR A 134 6.45 -2.28 -5.03
CA THR A 134 5.48 -1.28 -5.48
C THR A 134 4.06 -1.72 -5.11
N LEU A 135 3.37 -0.87 -4.38
CA LEU A 135 1.94 -0.96 -4.15
C LEU A 135 1.24 -0.30 -5.32
N ILE A 136 0.29 -0.99 -5.94
CA ILE A 136 -0.43 -0.53 -7.13
C ILE A 136 -1.90 -0.40 -6.78
N CYS A 137 -2.40 0.83 -6.84
CA CYS A 137 -3.80 1.18 -6.60
C CYS A 137 -4.49 1.52 -7.91
N GLN A 138 -5.61 0.89 -8.20
CA GLN A 138 -6.40 1.10 -9.41
C GLN A 138 -7.86 1.31 -9.04
N VAL A 139 -8.58 2.08 -9.85
CA VAL A 139 -10.04 2.21 -9.74
C VAL A 139 -10.68 1.44 -10.89
N ASN A 140 -11.56 0.50 -10.57
CA ASN A 140 -12.25 -0.31 -11.55
C ASN A 140 -13.11 0.53 -12.51
N GLY A 141 -12.95 0.30 -13.82
CA GLY A 141 -13.76 0.93 -14.86
C GLY A 141 -13.35 2.34 -15.26
N SER A 142 -12.25 2.88 -14.72
CA SER A 142 -11.75 4.20 -15.10
C SER A 142 -10.24 4.21 -15.26
N SER A 143 -9.76 4.93 -16.27
CA SER A 143 -8.34 4.92 -16.65
C SER A 143 -7.58 6.20 -16.32
N THR A 144 -8.23 7.34 -16.08
CA THR A 144 -7.53 8.63 -16.02
C THR A 144 -8.00 9.55 -14.90
N ASP A 145 -7.11 10.47 -14.52
CA ASP A 145 -7.35 11.64 -13.66
C ASP A 145 -7.68 11.37 -12.19
N TRP A 146 -7.34 10.17 -11.68
CA TRP A 146 -7.41 9.86 -10.27
C TRP A 146 -6.16 10.31 -9.53
N THR A 147 -6.35 10.91 -8.36
CA THR A 147 -5.29 11.16 -7.38
C THR A 147 -5.41 10.13 -6.27
N PHE A 148 -4.31 9.43 -5.98
CA PHE A 148 -4.30 8.33 -5.01
C PHE A 148 -3.76 8.77 -3.66
N SER A 149 -4.30 8.20 -2.61
CA SER A 149 -3.83 8.34 -1.23
C SER A 149 -3.60 6.96 -0.61
N TRP A 150 -2.53 6.84 0.17
CA TRP A 150 -2.03 5.59 0.70
C TRP A 150 -2.07 5.61 2.21
N PHE A 151 -2.46 4.49 2.80
CA PHE A 151 -2.62 4.38 4.24
C PHE A 151 -2.06 3.05 4.74
N THR A 152 -1.58 3.04 5.98
CA THR A 152 -1.32 1.81 6.73
C THR A 152 -2.31 1.71 7.88
N GLU A 153 -2.84 0.50 8.10
CA GLU A 153 -3.71 0.21 9.23
C GLU A 153 -2.86 0.09 10.50
N THR A 154 -3.26 0.79 11.55
CA THR A 154 -2.59 0.78 12.86
C THR A 154 -3.62 0.55 13.94
N LEU A 155 -3.17 0.13 15.12
CA LEU A 155 -4.01 -0.02 16.30
C LEU A 155 -3.65 1.04 17.33
N SER A 156 -4.64 1.74 17.86
CA SER A 156 -4.48 2.62 19.02
C SER A 156 -4.30 1.82 20.32
N SER A 157 -3.99 2.52 21.41
CA SER A 157 -3.83 1.90 22.74
C SER A 157 -5.09 1.19 23.23
N ASP A 158 -6.26 1.60 22.78
CA ASP A 158 -7.58 1.01 23.06
C ASP A 158 -8.02 -0.03 22.00
N ASN A 159 -7.07 -0.48 21.18
CA ASN A 159 -7.25 -1.49 20.11
C ASN A 159 -8.22 -1.09 18.99
N ARG A 160 -8.48 0.19 18.81
CA ARG A 160 -9.23 0.65 17.66
C ARG A 160 -8.33 0.70 16.43
N LYS A 161 -8.88 0.23 15.31
CA LYS A 161 -8.20 0.27 14.02
C LYS A 161 -8.26 1.68 13.45
N HIS A 162 -7.11 2.22 13.06
CA HIS A 162 -6.98 3.53 12.43
C HIS A 162 -6.19 3.43 11.13
N LEU A 163 -6.56 4.27 10.18
CA LEU A 163 -5.81 4.43 8.95
C LEU A 163 -4.86 5.62 9.09
N LYS A 164 -3.57 5.32 9.25
CA LYS A 164 -2.52 6.33 9.25
C LYS A 164 -2.11 6.61 7.80
N ARG A 165 -2.28 7.85 7.36
CA ARG A 165 -1.86 8.28 6.04
C ARG A 165 -0.34 8.21 5.92
N LEU A 166 0.15 7.66 4.83
CA LEU A 166 1.55 7.75 4.46
C LEU A 166 1.87 9.19 4.04
N SER A 167 3.15 9.60 4.12
CA SER A 167 3.58 11.00 3.89
C SER A 167 3.12 11.55 2.53
N ASP A 168 3.08 12.88 2.37
CA ASP A 168 2.62 13.56 1.16
C ASP A 168 3.41 13.21 -0.11
N SER A 169 4.66 12.76 0.04
CA SER A 169 5.47 12.20 -1.05
C SER A 169 4.88 10.92 -1.64
N SER A 170 3.92 10.29 -0.95
CA SER A 170 3.19 9.11 -1.40
C SER A 170 1.91 9.44 -2.19
N ARG A 171 1.59 10.71 -2.39
CA ARG A 171 0.48 11.16 -3.22
C ARG A 171 0.94 11.21 -4.67
N GLY A 172 0.68 10.16 -5.43
CA GLY A 172 1.09 10.06 -6.83
C GLY A 172 -0.08 10.07 -7.80
N ALA A 173 0.04 10.87 -8.88
CA ALA A 173 -0.71 10.61 -10.10
C ALA A 173 -0.18 9.28 -10.67
N GLY A 174 -1.07 8.32 -10.97
CA GLY A 174 -0.67 7.06 -11.59
C GLY A 174 -0.82 5.82 -10.72
N GLY A 175 -1.21 5.96 -9.43
CA GLY A 175 -1.59 4.82 -8.61
C GLY A 175 -0.45 3.90 -8.16
N HIS A 176 0.79 4.37 -8.16
CA HIS A 176 1.96 3.60 -7.75
C HIS A 176 2.64 4.23 -6.53
N TYR A 177 2.89 3.42 -5.51
CA TYR A 177 3.68 3.78 -4.34
C TYR A 177 4.83 2.79 -4.21
N THR A 178 6.05 3.26 -4.39
CA THR A 178 7.24 2.41 -4.39
C THR A 178 8.08 2.62 -3.13
N VAL A 179 8.35 1.53 -2.43
CA VAL A 179 9.36 1.44 -1.37
C VAL A 179 10.62 0.89 -2.03
N SER A 180 11.63 1.72 -2.23
CA SER A 180 12.86 1.35 -2.94
C SER A 180 13.79 0.44 -2.14
N SER A 181 13.69 0.48 -0.82
CA SER A 181 14.44 -0.36 0.10
C SER A 181 13.54 -0.72 1.27
N ALA A 182 13.05 -1.94 1.28
CA ALA A 182 12.20 -2.46 2.34
C ALA A 182 13.00 -2.61 3.64
N ASP A 183 12.34 -2.39 4.77
CA ASP A 183 12.86 -2.48 6.12
C ASP A 183 11.77 -3.14 6.96
N LEU A 184 12.09 -3.80 8.05
CA LEU A 184 11.14 -4.48 8.95
C LEU A 184 9.96 -3.59 9.34
N LYS A 185 10.18 -2.27 9.54
CA LYS A 185 9.11 -1.30 9.84
C LYS A 185 8.02 -1.21 8.77
N HIS A 186 8.32 -1.60 7.52
CA HIS A 186 7.35 -1.63 6.44
C HIS A 186 6.43 -2.85 6.49
N THR A 187 6.68 -3.83 7.38
CA THR A 187 5.71 -4.90 7.65
C THR A 187 4.42 -4.28 8.17
N GLY A 188 3.27 -4.61 7.57
CA GLY A 188 1.98 -4.07 7.98
C GLY A 188 0.92 -4.19 6.92
N VAL A 189 -0.26 -3.66 7.24
CA VAL A 189 -1.45 -3.72 6.39
C VAL A 189 -1.64 -2.41 5.67
N TYR A 190 -1.77 -2.46 4.37
CA TYR A 190 -1.88 -1.29 3.50
C TYR A 190 -3.23 -1.26 2.79
N VAL A 191 -3.75 -0.06 2.62
CA VAL A 191 -4.92 0.24 1.81
C VAL A 191 -4.69 1.53 1.02
N CYS A 192 -5.48 1.73 -0.02
CA CYS A 192 -5.48 2.97 -0.80
C CYS A 192 -6.90 3.49 -1.01
N SER A 193 -7.00 4.77 -1.31
CA SER A 193 -8.20 5.41 -1.83
C SER A 193 -7.84 6.34 -2.99
N ALA A 194 -8.82 6.67 -3.80
CA ALA A 194 -8.65 7.57 -4.93
C ALA A 194 -9.67 8.70 -4.88
N GLU A 195 -9.27 9.90 -5.31
CA GLU A 195 -10.15 11.05 -5.44
C GLU A 195 -10.05 11.65 -6.85
N ARG A 196 -11.16 12.22 -7.36
CA ARG A 196 -11.23 12.85 -8.68
C ARG A 196 -12.23 14.00 -8.69
N GLY A 197 -12.00 14.99 -9.57
CA GLY A 197 -12.97 16.05 -9.88
C GLY A 197 -12.93 17.26 -8.93
N LYS A 198 -13.77 18.25 -9.26
CA LYS A 198 -14.01 19.45 -8.44
C LYS A 198 -15.50 19.81 -8.52
N PRO A 199 -16.31 19.59 -7.45
CA PRO A 199 -15.91 19.08 -6.13
C PRO A 199 -15.38 17.65 -6.21
N ALA A 200 -14.48 17.29 -5.28
CA ALA A 200 -13.86 15.98 -5.28
C ALA A 200 -14.86 14.89 -4.88
N TYR A 201 -14.88 13.80 -5.64
CA TYR A 201 -15.57 12.57 -5.26
C TYR A 201 -14.56 11.44 -5.05
N HIS A 202 -14.89 10.49 -4.18
CA HIS A 202 -13.94 9.53 -3.63
C HIS A 202 -14.35 8.10 -3.98
N SER A 203 -13.36 7.25 -4.18
CA SER A 203 -13.55 5.82 -4.23
C SER A 203 -13.84 5.24 -2.82
N THR A 204 -14.36 4.03 -2.78
CA THR A 204 -14.26 3.23 -1.56
C THR A 204 -12.78 2.95 -1.24
N ILE A 205 -12.48 2.69 0.03
CA ILE A 205 -11.18 2.17 0.44
C ILE A 205 -10.98 0.81 -0.23
N SER A 206 -9.74 0.51 -0.63
CA SER A 206 -9.38 -0.74 -1.30
C SER A 206 -9.48 -1.96 -0.37
N ASN A 207 -9.33 -3.14 -0.95
CA ASN A 207 -8.97 -4.34 -0.21
C ASN A 207 -7.66 -4.13 0.56
N LYS A 208 -7.53 -4.81 1.70
CA LYS A 208 -6.32 -4.81 2.53
C LYS A 208 -5.22 -5.66 1.89
N GLN A 209 -3.99 -5.19 1.93
CA GLN A 209 -2.80 -5.93 1.51
C GLN A 209 -1.80 -5.96 2.66
N LEU A 210 -1.47 -7.16 3.12
CA LEU A 210 -0.40 -7.36 4.09
C LEU A 210 0.94 -7.38 3.34
N LEU A 211 1.90 -6.60 3.81
CA LEU A 211 3.30 -6.60 3.38
C LEU A 211 4.14 -7.15 4.52
N CYS A 212 4.99 -8.10 4.25
CA CYS A 212 5.88 -8.75 5.21
C CYS A 212 7.33 -8.54 4.77
N VAL A 213 8.16 -8.02 5.65
CA VAL A 213 9.58 -7.82 5.38
C VAL A 213 10.38 -8.64 6.38
N THR A 214 11.27 -9.48 5.87
CA THR A 214 12.24 -10.27 6.64
C THR A 214 13.62 -9.68 6.46
N GLY A 215 14.48 -9.72 7.47
CA GLY A 215 15.81 -9.11 7.41
C GLY A 215 16.71 -9.56 8.54
N VAL A 216 17.74 -8.81 8.86
CA VAL A 216 18.62 -9.10 9.97
C VAL A 216 17.85 -9.00 11.29
N SER A 217 17.95 -10.01 12.14
CA SER A 217 17.20 -10.06 13.41
C SER A 217 17.44 -8.81 14.24
N PRO A 218 16.37 -8.10 14.63
CA PRO A 218 16.46 -7.05 15.65
C PRO A 218 16.87 -7.68 17.00
N PRO A 219 17.22 -6.87 18.01
CA PRO A 219 17.54 -7.39 19.36
C PRO A 219 16.37 -8.14 20.03
N VAL A 220 15.17 -8.01 19.47
CA VAL A 220 13.95 -8.69 19.88
C VAL A 220 13.55 -9.73 18.85
N SER A 221 13.14 -10.91 19.28
CA SER A 221 12.64 -11.98 18.42
C SER A 221 11.25 -12.44 18.85
N LEU A 222 10.46 -12.90 17.88
CA LEU A 222 9.22 -13.61 18.15
C LEU A 222 9.52 -15.08 18.39
N ILE A 223 9.26 -15.55 19.60
CA ILE A 223 9.39 -16.96 19.98
C ILE A 223 8.03 -17.64 19.90
N VAL A 224 7.99 -18.76 19.21
CA VAL A 224 6.80 -19.58 19.00
C VAL A 224 6.97 -20.91 19.75
N SER A 225 6.01 -21.29 20.57
CA SER A 225 6.02 -22.57 21.30
C SER A 225 4.70 -23.32 21.10
N PRO A 226 4.72 -24.54 20.52
CA PRO A 226 5.87 -25.29 20.00
C PRO A 226 6.59 -24.57 18.85
N SER A 227 7.92 -24.77 18.73
CA SER A 227 8.78 -24.07 17.75
C SER A 227 8.61 -24.64 16.33
N ARG A 228 7.50 -24.27 15.69
CA ARG A 228 7.14 -24.64 14.31
C ARG A 228 6.15 -23.64 13.73
N THR A 229 6.07 -23.59 12.41
CA THR A 229 5.17 -22.66 11.70
C THR A 229 3.77 -23.23 11.50
N GLN A 230 3.61 -24.56 11.52
CA GLN A 230 2.33 -25.22 11.37
C GLN A 230 1.88 -25.87 12.68
N HIS A 231 0.61 -25.73 13.02
CA HIS A 231 0.01 -26.23 14.26
C HIS A 231 -1.26 -27.00 13.96
N PHE A 232 -1.60 -27.94 14.84
CA PHE A 232 -2.91 -28.60 14.77
C PHE A 232 -4.00 -27.73 15.40
N THR A 233 -5.24 -27.95 15.02
CA THR A 233 -6.40 -27.40 15.74
C THR A 233 -6.51 -27.97 17.15
N SER A 234 -7.07 -27.19 18.09
CA SER A 234 -7.34 -27.57 19.47
C SER A 234 -6.08 -27.86 20.30
N VAL A 235 -4.95 -27.24 19.93
CA VAL A 235 -3.71 -27.27 20.73
C VAL A 235 -3.43 -25.90 21.32
N SER A 236 -2.60 -25.84 22.35
CA SER A 236 -2.13 -24.57 22.89
C SER A 236 -0.95 -24.05 22.08
N LEU A 237 -0.97 -22.75 21.76
CA LEU A 237 0.09 -22.04 21.09
C LEU A 237 0.49 -20.82 21.92
N SER A 238 1.77 -20.73 22.26
CA SER A 238 2.34 -19.62 23.00
C SER A 238 3.29 -18.81 22.12
N LEU A 239 3.13 -17.50 22.13
CA LEU A 239 3.88 -16.53 21.32
C LEU A 239 4.49 -15.51 22.27
N SER A 240 5.79 -15.29 22.22
CA SER A 240 6.48 -14.36 23.12
C SER A 240 7.38 -13.39 22.35
N CYS A 241 7.36 -12.12 22.76
CA CYS A 241 8.31 -11.10 22.30
C CYS A 241 9.46 -11.04 23.29
N GLU A 242 10.57 -11.74 23.02
CA GLU A 242 11.73 -11.74 23.91
C GLU A 242 12.72 -10.64 23.51
N GLU A 243 13.10 -9.83 24.49
CA GLU A 243 14.12 -8.80 24.39
C GLU A 243 15.33 -9.18 25.23
N GLN A 244 16.54 -8.99 24.70
CA GLN A 244 17.78 -9.24 25.44
C GLN A 244 18.02 -8.22 26.57
N SER A 245 17.32 -7.08 26.55
CA SER A 245 17.29 -6.08 27.61
C SER A 245 15.86 -5.84 28.06
N ASN A 246 15.59 -5.91 29.32
CA ASN A 246 14.29 -5.91 30.02
C ASN A 246 13.50 -4.58 29.88
N SER A 247 13.50 -3.91 28.74
CA SER A 247 12.77 -2.67 28.44
C SER A 247 11.41 -3.02 27.83
N GLY A 248 10.38 -3.08 28.65
CA GLY A 248 9.02 -3.38 28.22
C GLY A 248 8.47 -2.33 27.24
N GLY A 249 7.68 -2.78 26.29
CA GLY A 249 7.02 -1.93 25.30
C GLY A 249 6.68 -2.65 24.01
N TRP A 250 7.05 -3.92 23.91
CA TRP A 250 6.73 -4.75 22.75
C TRP A 250 5.35 -5.39 22.89
N ARG A 251 4.56 -5.35 21.81
CA ARG A 251 3.21 -5.91 21.74
C ARG A 251 3.12 -6.93 20.63
N MET A 252 2.42 -8.04 20.91
CA MET A 252 2.13 -9.05 19.92
C MET A 252 1.02 -8.59 19.01
N ARG A 253 1.32 -8.54 17.71
CA ARG A 253 0.37 -8.23 16.63
C ARG A 253 0.12 -9.47 15.79
N ARG A 254 -1.10 -9.60 15.25
CA ARG A 254 -1.39 -10.58 14.21
C ARG A 254 -2.26 -9.97 13.12
N TYR A 255 -2.13 -10.50 11.93
CA TYR A 255 -3.06 -10.28 10.84
C TYR A 255 -3.56 -11.62 10.33
N THR A 256 -4.87 -11.81 10.33
CA THR A 256 -5.56 -12.97 9.76
C THR A 256 -6.55 -12.51 8.71
N ASP A 257 -6.82 -13.33 7.71
CA ASP A 257 -7.81 -13.00 6.66
C ASP A 257 -9.22 -12.83 7.25
N ARG A 258 -9.51 -13.54 8.36
CA ARG A 258 -10.81 -13.52 8.99
C ARG A 258 -11.05 -12.30 9.88
N TRP A 259 -10.04 -11.88 10.65
CA TRP A 259 -10.19 -10.86 11.70
C TRP A 259 -9.43 -9.58 11.43
N GLY A 260 -8.54 -9.60 10.40
CA GLY A 260 -7.67 -8.48 10.09
C GLY A 260 -6.56 -8.28 11.12
N LEU A 261 -6.14 -7.03 11.32
CA LEU A 261 -5.09 -6.65 12.27
C LEU A 261 -5.63 -6.64 13.71
N GLU A 262 -4.96 -7.33 14.63
CA GLU A 262 -5.34 -7.44 16.05
C GLU A 262 -4.12 -7.40 16.98
N ASP A 263 -4.35 -6.96 18.21
CA ASP A 263 -3.41 -6.96 19.34
C ASP A 263 -3.81 -8.01 20.37
N CYS A 264 -2.87 -8.75 20.93
CA CYS A 264 -3.15 -9.71 21.98
C CYS A 264 -3.69 -9.07 23.27
N SER A 265 -3.23 -7.86 23.61
CA SER A 265 -3.54 -7.23 24.91
C SER A 265 -5.03 -6.93 25.15
N SER A 266 -5.81 -6.84 24.09
CA SER A 266 -7.21 -6.38 24.13
C SER A 266 -8.16 -7.27 23.33
N SER A 267 -7.64 -8.35 22.72
CA SER A 267 -8.43 -9.22 21.87
C SER A 267 -8.93 -10.44 22.59
N LEU A 268 -10.05 -10.99 22.10
CA LEU A 268 -10.65 -12.22 22.60
C LEU A 268 -9.91 -13.49 22.12
N TRP A 269 -8.89 -13.34 21.27
CA TRP A 269 -8.23 -14.49 20.64
C TRP A 269 -7.11 -15.10 21.45
N GLY A 270 -6.49 -14.35 22.38
CA GLY A 270 -5.40 -14.82 23.21
C GLY A 270 -5.44 -14.24 24.62
N SER A 271 -4.69 -14.83 25.53
CA SER A 271 -4.47 -14.31 26.87
C SER A 271 -3.04 -13.81 26.99
N GLN A 272 -2.87 -12.54 27.34
CA GLN A 272 -1.56 -11.94 27.52
C GLN A 272 -1.09 -12.07 28.97
N ALA A 273 0.16 -12.51 29.14
CA ALA A 273 0.88 -12.51 30.40
C ALA A 273 2.30 -11.98 30.15
N GLY A 274 2.56 -10.73 30.56
CA GLY A 274 3.82 -10.04 30.23
C GLY A 274 3.97 -9.86 28.72
N SER A 275 5.12 -10.31 28.16
CA SER A 275 5.40 -10.30 26.71
C SER A 275 4.83 -11.50 25.96
N THR A 276 4.19 -12.44 26.66
CA THR A 276 3.68 -13.70 26.10
C THR A 276 2.19 -13.63 25.85
N CYS A 277 1.77 -14.04 24.65
CA CYS A 277 0.40 -14.22 24.24
C CYS A 277 0.10 -15.70 24.03
N THR A 278 -0.91 -16.25 24.71
CA THR A 278 -1.26 -17.67 24.64
C THR A 278 -2.63 -17.86 24.04
N ILE A 279 -2.70 -18.61 22.93
CA ILE A 279 -3.92 -19.15 22.35
C ILE A 279 -4.12 -20.53 22.98
N ARG A 280 -5.15 -20.68 23.83
CA ARG A 280 -5.38 -21.95 24.57
C ARG A 280 -5.82 -23.10 23.68
N SER A 281 -6.54 -22.81 22.63
CA SER A 281 -7.08 -23.80 21.70
C SER A 281 -7.13 -23.20 20.31
N THR A 282 -6.17 -23.57 19.47
CA THR A 282 -6.03 -23.09 18.11
C THR A 282 -7.19 -23.54 17.22
N SER A 283 -7.56 -22.71 16.29
CA SER A 283 -8.53 -22.95 15.22
C SER A 283 -7.94 -22.57 13.86
N THR A 284 -8.54 -22.99 12.78
CA THR A 284 -8.12 -22.56 11.42
C THR A 284 -8.23 -21.05 11.22
N GLY A 285 -9.06 -20.35 11.99
CA GLY A 285 -9.16 -18.89 11.97
C GLY A 285 -7.96 -18.17 12.59
N ASP A 286 -7.09 -18.88 13.31
CA ASP A 286 -5.85 -18.34 13.88
C ASP A 286 -4.67 -18.43 12.91
N ALA A 287 -4.88 -18.99 11.72
CA ALA A 287 -3.89 -18.96 10.64
C ALA A 287 -3.70 -17.49 10.17
N GLY A 288 -2.44 -17.07 10.09
CA GLY A 288 -2.10 -15.70 9.74
C GLY A 288 -0.65 -15.35 10.03
N VAL A 289 -0.33 -14.08 9.96
CA VAL A 289 1.01 -13.55 10.18
C VAL A 289 1.09 -12.86 11.53
N TYR A 290 2.12 -13.18 12.29
CA TYR A 290 2.37 -12.71 13.64
C TYR A 290 3.70 -11.98 13.72
N TRP A 291 3.77 -10.89 14.47
CA TRP A 291 5.01 -10.13 14.73
C TRP A 291 4.92 -9.38 16.05
N CYS A 292 6.06 -8.98 16.57
CA CYS A 292 6.13 -8.04 17.68
C CYS A 292 6.34 -6.62 17.15
N GLU A 293 5.67 -5.65 17.78
CA GLU A 293 5.76 -4.22 17.45
C GLU A 293 6.00 -3.41 18.72
N SER A 294 7.00 -2.52 18.68
CA SER A 294 7.30 -1.61 19.78
C SER A 294 6.44 -0.34 19.71
N GLU A 295 6.40 0.42 20.80
CA GLU A 295 5.72 1.74 20.82
C GLU A 295 6.36 2.75 19.85
N SER A 296 7.66 2.60 19.53
CA SER A 296 8.36 3.41 18.52
C SER A 296 8.05 2.98 17.08
N GLY A 297 7.35 1.86 16.87
CA GLY A 297 7.01 1.32 15.56
C GLY A 297 8.08 0.40 14.97
N GLU A 298 9.05 -0.03 15.76
CA GLU A 298 9.99 -1.09 15.39
C GLU A 298 9.28 -2.44 15.37
N LYS A 299 9.65 -3.32 14.46
CA LYS A 299 8.99 -4.61 14.25
C LYS A 299 10.01 -5.74 14.19
N THR A 300 9.59 -6.92 14.68
CA THR A 300 10.35 -8.15 14.50
C THR A 300 10.07 -8.77 13.15
N HIS A 301 10.81 -9.83 12.83
CA HIS A 301 10.48 -10.71 11.72
C HIS A 301 9.04 -11.21 11.84
N PRO A 302 8.23 -11.06 10.78
CA PRO A 302 6.91 -11.65 10.73
C PRO A 302 7.00 -13.17 10.55
N VAL A 303 6.20 -13.92 11.32
CA VAL A 303 6.09 -15.38 11.23
C VAL A 303 4.72 -15.74 10.69
N ASN A 304 4.68 -16.50 9.59
CA ASN A 304 3.44 -17.07 9.07
C ASN A 304 3.10 -18.34 9.82
N ILE A 305 2.00 -18.33 10.55
CA ILE A 305 1.48 -19.48 11.29
C ILE A 305 0.28 -20.03 10.55
N THR A 306 0.29 -21.34 10.30
CA THR A 306 -0.85 -22.05 9.73
C THR A 306 -1.42 -23.04 10.75
N VAL A 307 -2.74 -23.27 10.68
CA VAL A 307 -3.43 -24.20 11.57
C VAL A 307 -4.20 -25.20 10.71
N HIS A 308 -3.87 -26.48 10.88
CA HIS A 308 -4.45 -27.55 10.08
C HIS A 308 -5.08 -28.65 10.93
N LEU A 309 -5.97 -29.44 10.31
CA LEU A 309 -6.77 -30.43 11.04
C LEU A 309 -6.07 -31.75 11.26
N VAL A 310 -5.30 -32.24 10.29
CA VAL A 310 -4.85 -33.64 10.28
C VAL A 310 -3.34 -33.79 10.09
N VAL A 311 -2.75 -33.18 9.07
CA VAL A 311 -1.33 -33.31 8.72
C VAL A 311 -0.66 -31.97 8.71
N ILE A 312 0.52 -31.87 9.31
CA ILE A 312 1.36 -30.67 9.31
C ILE A 312 2.81 -31.01 8.95
N LEU A 313 3.51 -30.05 8.39
CA LEU A 313 4.96 -30.08 8.23
C LEU A 313 5.61 -29.40 9.43
N GLU A 314 6.41 -30.10 10.19
CA GLU A 314 7.27 -29.47 11.20
C GLU A 314 8.46 -28.82 10.51
N SER A 315 8.47 -27.50 10.53
CA SER A 315 9.46 -26.66 9.86
C SER A 315 9.90 -25.54 10.80
N PRO A 316 11.16 -25.04 10.66
CA PRO A 316 11.69 -24.00 11.54
C PRO A 316 10.88 -22.71 11.44
N VAL A 317 10.79 -21.98 12.58
CA VAL A 317 10.13 -20.69 12.67
C VAL A 317 11.00 -19.56 12.11
N HIS A 318 12.31 -19.67 12.30
CA HIS A 318 13.29 -18.67 11.89
C HIS A 318 14.05 -19.11 10.63
N PRO A 319 14.60 -18.15 9.87
CA PRO A 319 15.45 -18.47 8.74
C PRO A 319 16.60 -19.39 9.14
N VAL A 320 16.93 -20.36 8.30
CA VAL A 320 18.07 -21.28 8.47
C VAL A 320 19.33 -20.63 7.91
N THR A 321 20.45 -20.75 8.60
CA THR A 321 21.72 -20.20 8.12
C THR A 321 22.36 -21.14 7.09
N GLU A 322 22.94 -20.58 6.01
CA GLU A 322 23.72 -21.39 5.06
C GLU A 322 24.78 -22.22 5.77
N GLY A 323 24.84 -23.50 5.40
CA GLY A 323 25.77 -24.48 6.01
C GLY A 323 25.21 -25.21 7.21
N GLU A 324 24.09 -24.81 7.78
CA GLU A 324 23.36 -25.55 8.83
C GLU A 324 22.58 -26.72 8.24
N THR A 325 22.07 -27.58 9.14
CA THR A 325 21.24 -28.72 8.78
C THR A 325 19.77 -28.36 8.96
N LEU A 326 18.96 -28.57 7.93
CA LEU A 326 17.51 -28.46 7.97
C LEU A 326 16.89 -29.85 8.08
N THR A 327 16.05 -30.05 9.08
CA THR A 327 15.26 -31.29 9.24
C THR A 327 13.79 -30.95 9.17
N LEU A 328 13.06 -31.62 8.30
CA LEU A 328 11.61 -31.50 8.12
C LEU A 328 10.94 -32.83 8.49
N LEU A 329 9.87 -32.75 9.29
CA LEU A 329 9.08 -33.88 9.73
C LEU A 329 7.63 -33.72 9.28
N CYS A 330 7.04 -34.82 8.82
CA CYS A 330 5.62 -34.87 8.57
C CYS A 330 4.91 -35.44 9.79
N LEU A 331 3.99 -34.67 10.37
CA LEU A 331 3.29 -35.06 11.60
C LEU A 331 1.80 -35.20 11.33
N ASP A 332 1.16 -36.18 11.99
CA ASP A 332 -0.30 -36.24 12.03
C ASP A 332 -0.83 -35.94 13.45
N LYS A 333 -2.08 -35.52 13.52
CA LYS A 333 -2.74 -35.16 14.79
C LYS A 333 -2.85 -36.34 15.76
N TYR A 334 -2.83 -37.57 15.24
CA TYR A 334 -3.00 -38.78 16.01
C TYR A 334 -1.67 -39.37 16.56
N SER A 335 -0.57 -38.62 16.31
CA SER A 335 0.78 -38.95 16.78
C SER A 335 1.22 -40.35 16.35
N THR A 336 0.97 -40.72 15.09
CA THR A 336 1.40 -42.00 14.52
C THR A 336 2.92 -42.06 14.52
N PRO A 337 3.55 -42.97 15.21
CA PRO A 337 5.02 -43.07 15.23
C PRO A 337 5.55 -43.48 13.85
N ASN A 338 6.67 -42.89 13.47
CA ASN A 338 7.34 -43.17 12.20
C ASN A 338 6.44 -42.97 10.95
N LEU A 339 5.64 -41.88 10.96
CA LEU A 339 4.81 -41.52 9.80
C LEU A 339 5.69 -41.34 8.58
N ARG A 340 5.44 -42.14 7.51
CA ARG A 340 6.15 -42.04 6.25
C ARG A 340 5.36 -41.19 5.27
N ALA A 341 6.00 -40.17 4.71
CA ALA A 341 5.36 -39.24 3.80
C ALA A 341 6.25 -38.95 2.57
N ASP A 342 5.63 -38.38 1.56
CA ASP A 342 6.29 -37.82 0.39
C ASP A 342 6.52 -36.34 0.66
N PHE A 343 7.74 -35.82 0.40
CA PHE A 343 8.11 -34.42 0.61
C PHE A 343 8.23 -33.70 -0.73
N TYR A 344 7.69 -32.49 -0.75
CA TYR A 344 7.64 -31.63 -1.93
C TYR A 344 8.34 -30.31 -1.67
N LYS A 345 8.98 -29.76 -2.70
CA LYS A 345 9.51 -28.42 -2.75
C LYS A 345 8.96 -27.71 -4.00
N ASP A 346 8.36 -26.54 -3.82
CA ASP A 346 7.77 -25.74 -4.92
C ASP A 346 6.83 -26.58 -5.80
N GLY A 347 6.02 -27.45 -5.16
CA GLY A 347 5.11 -28.38 -5.81
C GLY A 347 5.77 -29.60 -6.47
N THR A 348 7.11 -29.71 -6.43
CA THR A 348 7.84 -30.82 -7.02
C THR A 348 8.23 -31.85 -5.96
N LEU A 349 7.96 -33.13 -6.21
CA LEU A 349 8.37 -34.23 -5.35
C LEU A 349 9.90 -34.33 -5.28
N ILE A 350 10.46 -34.23 -4.08
CA ILE A 350 11.92 -34.33 -3.84
C ILE A 350 12.32 -35.62 -3.16
N GLN A 351 11.51 -36.12 -2.22
CA GLN A 351 11.74 -37.41 -1.55
C GLN A 351 10.41 -38.11 -1.30
N ASN A 352 10.40 -39.42 -1.41
CA ASN A 352 9.17 -40.21 -1.26
C ASN A 352 9.31 -41.25 -0.14
N ASN A 353 8.22 -41.49 0.57
CA ASN A 353 8.04 -42.57 1.53
C ASN A 353 9.14 -42.61 2.62
N ILE A 354 9.51 -41.48 3.19
CA ILE A 354 10.49 -41.34 4.26
C ILE A 354 9.83 -40.77 5.54
N THR A 355 10.47 -40.96 6.68
CA THR A 355 9.99 -40.46 7.97
C THR A 355 10.39 -39.03 8.25
N GLU A 356 11.57 -38.64 7.78
CA GLU A 356 12.13 -37.29 7.93
C GLU A 356 12.96 -36.96 6.69
N MET A 357 12.94 -35.68 6.33
CA MET A 357 13.77 -35.14 5.27
C MET A 357 14.88 -34.30 5.88
N ILE A 358 16.14 -34.64 5.56
CA ILE A 358 17.32 -33.95 6.09
C ILE A 358 18.13 -33.33 4.94
N ILE A 359 18.39 -32.03 5.02
CA ILE A 359 19.35 -31.32 4.16
C ILE A 359 20.54 -30.94 5.04
N SER A 360 21.65 -31.67 4.89
CA SER A 360 22.80 -31.57 5.82
C SER A 360 23.57 -30.25 5.73
N THR A 361 23.52 -29.60 4.57
CA THR A 361 24.22 -28.32 4.31
C THR A 361 23.31 -27.44 3.48
N VAL A 362 22.54 -26.61 4.14
CA VAL A 362 21.56 -25.73 3.48
C VAL A 362 22.29 -24.63 2.72
N SER A 363 21.82 -24.34 1.55
CA SER A 363 22.25 -23.26 0.66
C SER A 363 21.07 -22.38 0.24
N LYS A 364 21.31 -21.22 -0.33
CA LYS A 364 20.27 -20.32 -0.84
C LYS A 364 19.34 -21.01 -1.86
N SER A 365 19.81 -22.01 -2.57
CA SER A 365 18.99 -22.80 -3.51
C SER A 365 17.95 -23.69 -2.83
N ASP A 366 18.09 -23.93 -1.52
CA ASP A 366 17.13 -24.70 -0.72
C ASP A 366 15.98 -23.86 -0.19
N GLU A 367 16.02 -22.56 -0.34
CA GLU A 367 14.90 -21.67 -0.08
C GLU A 367 13.71 -22.02 -0.99
N GLY A 368 12.49 -22.03 -0.43
CA GLY A 368 11.29 -22.37 -1.18
C GLY A 368 10.13 -22.81 -0.31
N PHE A 369 9.03 -23.19 -0.95
CA PHE A 369 7.84 -23.74 -0.32
C PHE A 369 7.96 -25.25 -0.16
N TYR A 370 7.81 -25.73 1.07
CA TYR A 370 7.86 -27.16 1.39
C TYR A 370 6.52 -27.63 1.91
N SER A 371 6.11 -28.84 1.50
CA SER A 371 4.97 -29.58 2.03
C SER A 371 5.27 -31.06 2.17
N CYS A 372 4.45 -31.78 2.92
CA CYS A 372 4.49 -33.22 3.01
C CYS A 372 3.12 -33.84 2.76
N LYS A 373 3.09 -35.06 2.20
CA LYS A 373 1.85 -35.77 1.86
C LYS A 373 1.91 -37.21 2.30
N HIS A 374 0.94 -37.59 3.11
CA HIS A 374 0.71 -39.00 3.48
C HIS A 374 -0.45 -39.57 2.67
N ARG A 375 -0.31 -40.79 2.17
CA ARG A 375 -1.29 -41.39 1.24
C ARG A 375 -2.71 -41.45 1.77
N GLU A 376 -2.87 -41.72 3.07
CA GLU A 376 -4.19 -41.91 3.69
C GLU A 376 -4.64 -40.71 4.53
N ARG A 377 -3.70 -39.89 5.03
CA ARG A 377 -3.97 -38.79 5.97
C ARG A 377 -4.09 -37.43 5.30
N GLY A 378 -3.65 -37.32 4.05
CA GLY A 378 -3.69 -36.08 3.28
C GLY A 378 -2.36 -35.34 3.27
N GLU A 379 -2.43 -34.08 2.96
CA GLU A 379 -1.28 -33.18 2.71
C GLU A 379 -1.24 -32.06 3.75
N SER A 380 -0.03 -31.64 4.13
CA SER A 380 0.18 -30.48 4.96
C SER A 380 -0.01 -29.18 4.17
N PRO A 381 -0.29 -28.05 4.81
CA PRO A 381 -0.06 -26.74 4.22
C PRO A 381 1.40 -26.59 3.77
N GLU A 382 1.64 -25.65 2.86
CA GLU A 382 3.00 -25.27 2.47
C GLU A 382 3.62 -24.37 3.54
N SER A 383 4.92 -24.57 3.85
CA SER A 383 5.75 -23.69 4.66
C SER A 383 6.87 -23.10 3.84
N TRP A 384 7.03 -21.77 3.89
CA TRP A 384 8.20 -21.10 3.33
C TRP A 384 9.40 -21.30 4.22
N ILE A 385 10.46 -21.90 3.70
CA ILE A 385 11.77 -22.00 4.35
C ILE A 385 12.65 -20.90 3.77
N SER A 386 13.08 -19.98 4.64
CA SER A 386 14.01 -18.91 4.28
C SER A 386 15.43 -19.28 4.66
N VAL A 387 16.39 -18.92 3.80
CA VAL A 387 17.82 -19.20 4.03
C VAL A 387 18.59 -17.88 4.08
N THR A 388 19.31 -17.66 5.18
CA THR A 388 20.17 -16.49 5.38
C THR A 388 21.63 -16.86 5.13
N ALA A 389 22.38 -15.91 4.56
CA ALA A 389 23.81 -16.08 4.35
C ALA A 389 24.53 -16.30 5.70
N SER A 390 25.44 -17.26 5.75
CA SER A 390 26.35 -17.44 6.89
C SER A 390 27.14 -16.15 7.07
N SER A 391 26.96 -15.47 8.21
CA SER A 391 27.88 -14.43 8.65
C SER A 391 29.17 -15.13 9.11
N ARG A 392 29.92 -15.67 8.14
CA ARG A 392 31.33 -15.92 8.42
C ARG A 392 31.89 -14.57 8.76
N THR A 393 32.19 -14.33 10.02
CA THR A 393 33.26 -13.41 10.42
C THR A 393 34.44 -13.86 9.60
N SER A 394 34.65 -13.24 8.45
CA SER A 394 35.89 -13.35 7.71
C SER A 394 36.97 -12.88 8.68
N GLY A 395 37.62 -13.88 9.32
CA GLY A 395 38.85 -13.60 10.02
C GLY A 395 39.69 -12.83 9.03
N SER A 396 39.80 -11.52 9.27
CA SER A 396 40.77 -10.60 8.66
C SER A 396 41.16 -10.94 7.22
N ASP A 397 40.28 -10.85 6.28
CA ASP A 397 40.62 -10.45 4.94
C ASP A 397 41.04 -8.96 5.04
N LEU A 398 42.27 -8.74 5.46
CA LEU A 398 42.93 -7.46 5.33
C LEU A 398 42.74 -7.03 3.89
N ASN A 399 41.91 -6.03 3.72
CA ASN A 399 41.55 -5.44 2.43
C ASN A 399 42.85 -5.35 1.60
N PRO A 400 42.92 -6.00 0.42
CA PRO A 400 44.19 -6.06 -0.35
C PRO A 400 44.80 -4.67 -0.59
N VAL A 401 43.97 -3.62 -0.55
CA VAL A 401 44.41 -2.23 -0.57
C VAL A 401 45.20 -1.87 0.70
N ILE A 402 44.76 -2.31 1.89
CA ILE A 402 45.47 -2.04 3.15
C ILE A 402 46.80 -2.81 3.18
N VAL A 403 46.81 -4.07 2.74
CA VAL A 403 48.03 -4.87 2.63
C VAL A 403 49.01 -4.24 1.62
N GLY A 404 48.50 -3.76 0.49
CA GLY A 404 49.33 -3.06 -0.52
C GLY A 404 49.92 -1.74 -0.01
N VAL A 405 49.12 -0.95 0.71
CA VAL A 405 49.59 0.34 1.27
C VAL A 405 50.60 0.14 2.40
N THR A 406 50.38 -0.83 3.29
CA THR A 406 51.36 -1.11 4.38
C THR A 406 52.65 -1.71 3.85
N ALA A 407 52.60 -2.60 2.85
CA ALA A 407 53.78 -3.12 2.19
C ALA A 407 54.54 -2.01 1.44
N GLY A 408 53.86 -1.12 0.74
CA GLY A 408 54.44 0.04 0.06
C GLY A 408 55.11 1.03 1.01
N LEU A 409 54.46 1.34 2.15
CA LEU A 409 55.03 2.21 3.18
C LEU A 409 56.26 1.61 3.84
N THR A 410 56.28 0.30 4.11
CA THR A 410 57.47 -0.37 4.69
C THR A 410 58.65 -0.35 3.72
N VAL A 411 58.45 -0.60 2.43
CA VAL A 411 59.48 -0.49 1.41
C VAL A 411 60.01 0.94 1.30
N LEU A 412 59.13 1.95 1.34
CA LEU A 412 59.54 3.37 1.31
C LEU A 412 60.38 3.74 2.52
N ILE A 413 60.01 3.30 3.72
CA ILE A 413 60.77 3.51 4.96
C ILE A 413 62.17 2.86 4.85
N ILE A 414 62.24 1.63 4.35
CA ILE A 414 63.52 0.93 4.16
C ILE A 414 64.43 1.70 3.17
N VAL A 415 63.87 2.16 2.05
CA VAL A 415 64.58 2.94 1.05
C VAL A 415 65.17 4.26 1.67
N VAL A 416 64.30 4.96 2.44
CA VAL A 416 64.71 6.20 3.13
C VAL A 416 65.81 5.90 4.15
N LEU A 417 65.69 4.83 4.94
CA LEU A 417 66.75 4.44 5.90
C LEU A 417 68.05 4.07 5.22
N VAL A 418 68.03 3.36 4.09
CA VAL A 418 69.25 3.04 3.30
C VAL A 418 69.86 4.29 2.71
N MET A 419 68.99 5.21 2.22
CA MET A 419 69.52 6.52 1.71
C MET A 419 70.16 7.36 2.82
N LEU A 420 69.56 7.42 4.00
CA LEU A 420 70.05 8.09 5.16
C LEU A 420 71.43 7.44 5.66
N TRP A 421 71.42 6.09 5.65
CA TRP A 421 72.69 5.36 6.00
C TRP A 421 73.78 5.61 4.99
N ARG A 422 73.53 5.58 3.69
CA ARG A 422 74.47 5.96 2.63
C ARG A 422 74.89 7.41 2.74
N TYR A 423 73.97 8.34 3.03
CA TYR A 423 74.34 9.76 3.23
C TYR A 423 75.20 9.97 4.46
N ARG A 424 74.98 9.26 5.55
CA ARG A 424 75.87 9.31 6.74
C ARG A 424 77.24 8.69 6.48
N ASN A 425 77.31 7.59 5.74
CA ASN A 425 78.60 6.96 5.41
C ASN A 425 79.38 7.75 4.39
N ASN A 426 78.75 8.51 3.50
CA ASN A 426 79.49 9.42 2.58
C ASN A 426 79.96 10.72 3.23
N LYS A 427 79.56 11.06 4.46
CA LYS A 427 80.07 12.20 5.21
C LYS A 427 81.30 11.86 6.07
N GLY A 428 81.73 10.61 6.09
CA GLY A 428 82.87 10.13 6.86
C GLY A 428 84.25 10.24 6.18
N GLY A 429 84.44 11.08 5.16
CA GLY A 429 85.71 11.14 4.47
C GLY A 429 85.96 12.51 3.87
N ARG A 430 86.38 13.48 4.69
CA ARG A 430 87.35 14.51 4.32
C ARG A 430 87.73 15.32 5.55
N SER A 431 88.94 15.14 5.97
CA SER A 431 89.67 15.83 6.99
C SER A 431 90.12 17.25 6.59
N GLN A 432 90.24 18.10 7.62
CA GLN A 432 91.20 19.20 7.88
C GLN A 432 91.24 20.36 6.91
N SER A 433 90.97 21.54 7.36
CA SER A 433 91.96 22.50 7.92
C SER A 433 91.32 23.83 8.32
N ARG A 434 91.62 24.24 9.54
CA ARG A 434 92.08 25.58 10.03
C ARG A 434 91.46 26.83 9.39
N SER A 435 90.75 27.65 10.18
CA SER A 435 91.30 28.85 10.86
C SER A 435 90.22 29.62 11.59
N ARG A 436 90.42 29.89 12.83
CA ARG A 436 90.21 31.04 13.68
C ARG A 436 89.66 32.30 13.01
N VAL A 437 88.74 32.92 13.69
CA VAL A 437 88.81 34.25 14.34
C VAL A 437 87.36 34.70 14.66
N SER A 438 87.10 34.75 15.87
CA SER A 438 86.67 35.76 16.84
C SER A 438 85.49 36.66 16.53
N GLN A 439 84.71 36.71 17.60
CA GLN A 439 84.05 37.88 18.14
C GLN A 439 82.82 38.42 17.35
N GLN A 440 81.78 38.80 17.92
CA GLN A 440 81.35 39.29 19.19
C GLN A 440 79.99 39.88 19.02
N LYS A 441 79.20 39.68 20.05
CA LYS A 441 78.21 40.60 20.60
C LYS A 441 76.89 41.02 19.88
N ASN A 442 75.91 40.82 20.69
CA ASN A 442 74.86 41.74 21.11
C ASN A 442 73.57 41.79 20.27
N SER A 443 72.65 41.35 20.93
CA SER A 443 71.52 42.02 21.64
C SER A 443 70.33 42.44 20.82
N SER A 444 69.26 42.08 21.42
CA SER A 444 68.00 42.81 21.58
C SER A 444 67.02 42.83 20.43
N GLN A 445 65.94 42.25 20.82
CA GLN A 445 64.63 42.90 20.89
C GLN A 445 63.82 43.06 19.61
N THR A 446 62.66 42.54 19.76
CA THR A 446 61.35 43.16 19.59
C THR A 446 60.59 42.83 18.29
N SER A 447 59.52 42.19 18.53
CA SER A 447 58.20 42.61 18.11
C SER A 447 57.72 42.45 16.68
N GLU A 448 56.59 41.85 16.71
CA GLU A 448 55.42 42.15 15.91
C GLU A 448 55.24 41.55 14.52
N LYS A 449 54.24 40.71 14.52
CA LYS A 449 52.95 40.85 13.83
C LYS A 449 52.82 40.46 12.38
N ASN A 450 51.77 39.73 12.30
CA ASN A 450 50.75 39.57 11.23
C ASN A 450 50.91 38.33 10.34
N GLN A 451 50.01 37.41 10.55
CA GLN A 451 48.61 37.30 10.03
C GLN A 451 48.54 36.80 8.59
N SER A 452 48.00 35.64 8.48
CA SER A 452 46.76 35.31 7.76
C SER A 452 46.54 33.82 7.82
N GLU A 453 45.49 33.42 8.47
CA GLU A 453 44.19 33.03 7.96
C GLU A 453 44.22 31.79 7.09
N ASP A 454 43.68 30.69 7.66
CA ASP A 454 42.76 29.85 6.94
C ASP A 454 41.72 29.22 7.86
N VAL A 455 40.49 29.40 7.43
CA VAL A 455 39.18 29.21 8.06
C VAL A 455 38.79 27.76 7.99
N TYR A 456 38.35 27.18 9.13
CA TYR A 456 37.39 26.08 9.15
C TYR A 456 36.29 26.40 10.14
N THR A 457 35.12 26.61 9.59
CA THR A 457 33.87 26.86 10.32
C THR A 457 33.26 25.54 10.77
N ALA A 458 33.14 25.37 12.06
CA ALA A 458 32.22 24.41 12.67
C ALA A 458 30.97 25.15 13.10
N LEU A 459 29.81 24.65 12.68
CA LEU A 459 28.51 25.14 13.13
C LEU A 459 27.98 24.25 14.26
N THR A 460 27.94 24.82 15.44
CA THR A 460 27.21 24.29 16.58
C THR A 460 25.91 25.05 16.74
N SER A 461 24.85 24.27 16.93
CA SER A 461 23.61 24.45 17.66
C SER A 461 23.41 25.76 18.45
N GLY A 462 22.26 26.37 18.25
CA GLY A 462 21.69 27.39 19.09
C GLY A 462 20.18 27.26 19.22
N THR A 463 19.77 26.74 20.34
CA THR A 463 18.39 26.78 20.87
C THR A 463 18.04 28.21 21.28
N ALA A 464 16.81 28.64 20.96
CA ALA A 464 16.19 29.75 21.64
C ALA A 464 14.70 29.47 21.85
N HIS A 465 14.33 29.32 23.10
CA HIS A 465 12.98 29.41 23.65
C HIS A 465 12.44 30.83 23.54
N ILE A 466 11.19 30.94 23.16
CA ILE A 466 10.34 32.08 23.61
C ILE A 466 8.98 31.48 23.98
N TYR A 467 8.70 31.57 25.29
CA TYR A 467 7.37 31.53 25.88
C TYR A 467 6.73 32.91 25.70
N ASP A 468 5.46 32.94 25.36
CA ASP A 468 4.57 33.92 26.01
C ASP A 468 3.14 33.37 26.09
N SER A 469 2.68 33.42 27.31
CA SER A 469 1.38 33.13 27.88
C SER A 469 0.53 34.42 27.84
N LEU A 470 -0.77 34.24 27.61
CA LEU A 470 -1.84 35.15 28.15
C LEU A 470 -3.18 34.46 27.91
N ASP A 471 -3.73 33.97 28.83
CA ASP A 471 -4.68 34.19 29.92
C ASP A 471 -6.06 34.69 29.51
N ALA A 472 -7.02 34.05 30.14
CA ALA A 472 -8.46 34.03 30.09
C ALA A 472 -9.18 35.38 30.24
N THR A 473 -10.40 35.45 29.69
CA THR A 473 -11.65 35.90 30.39
C THR A 473 -12.87 35.70 29.47
N ARG A 474 -13.76 34.85 29.82
CA ARG A 474 -15.09 34.95 30.45
C ARG A 474 -16.02 36.08 29.95
N ASN A 475 -17.12 35.71 29.29
CA ASN A 475 -18.54 36.02 29.63
C ASN A 475 -19.42 35.57 28.47
N LYS A 476 -20.37 34.72 28.71
CA LYS A 476 -21.77 34.81 29.18
C LYS A 476 -22.71 35.66 28.31
N ASP A 477 -23.70 34.92 27.82
CA ASP A 477 -25.13 35.17 27.69
C ASP A 477 -25.74 35.67 26.37
N ILE A 478 -26.81 34.96 26.08
CA ILE A 478 -28.09 35.31 25.49
C ILE A 478 -28.37 34.82 24.06
N SER A 479 -29.16 33.75 24.06
CA SER A 479 -30.39 33.41 23.33
C SER A 479 -30.87 34.35 22.20
N THR A 480 -31.12 33.78 21.03
CA THR A 480 -32.47 33.63 20.45
C THR A 480 -32.42 32.99 19.08
N ASP A 481 -33.41 32.15 18.83
CA ASP A 481 -33.80 31.44 17.65
C ASP A 481 -33.73 32.24 16.34
N ILE A 482 -33.42 31.53 15.23
CA ILE A 482 -34.24 31.49 14.03
C ILE A 482 -33.75 30.34 13.10
N VAL A 483 -34.70 29.54 12.69
CA VAL A 483 -34.71 28.49 11.67
C VAL A 483 -34.23 28.95 10.30
N SER A 484 -33.32 28.25 9.66
CA SER A 484 -33.42 27.86 8.23
C SER A 484 -32.06 27.36 7.66
N GLY A 485 -32.08 26.25 6.96
CA GLY A 485 -31.09 25.92 5.92
C GLY A 485 -29.85 25.14 6.37
N ARG A 486 -29.98 23.86 6.73
CA ARG A 486 -28.85 22.94 6.87
C ARG A 486 -28.32 22.53 5.48
N THR A 487 -27.29 23.23 5.04
CA THR A 487 -26.33 22.68 4.10
C THR A 487 -25.25 21.97 4.91
N VAL A 488 -25.29 20.66 4.96
CA VAL A 488 -24.26 19.86 5.66
C VAL A 488 -23.02 19.84 4.76
N ARG A 489 -22.06 20.71 5.05
CA ARG A 489 -20.67 20.53 4.64
C ARG A 489 -20.09 19.44 5.54
N LYS A 490 -20.02 18.21 5.09
CA LYS A 490 -19.15 17.21 5.70
C LYS A 490 -17.72 17.59 5.38
N ASN A 491 -16.99 18.03 6.38
CA ASN A 491 -15.56 18.27 6.32
C ASN A 491 -14.81 16.93 6.25
N TYR A 492 -13.70 16.91 5.56
CA TYR A 492 -12.82 15.79 5.25
C TYR A 492 -12.17 15.10 6.48
N GLN A 493 -12.38 15.63 7.68
CA GLN A 493 -11.92 15.07 8.95
C GLN A 493 -12.75 13.86 9.42
N ASP A 494 -13.96 13.66 8.88
CA ASP A 494 -14.86 12.56 9.28
C ASP A 494 -14.50 11.19 8.66
N ILE A 495 -13.42 11.10 7.86
CA ILE A 495 -12.96 9.82 7.28
C ILE A 495 -12.03 9.06 8.27
N GLU A 496 -11.51 9.74 9.29
CA GLU A 496 -10.67 9.10 10.30
C GLU A 496 -11.46 8.23 11.30
N ASP A 497 -12.80 8.39 11.38
CA ASP A 497 -13.66 7.74 12.38
C ASP A 497 -14.69 6.76 11.80
N LEU A 498 -14.56 6.30 10.56
CA LEU A 498 -15.45 5.27 10.02
C LEU A 498 -15.13 3.90 10.66
N ASN A 499 -15.93 3.55 11.65
CA ASN A 499 -15.91 2.26 12.32
C ASN A 499 -16.40 1.15 11.37
N GLU A 500 -15.71 0.02 11.36
CA GLU A 500 -16.02 -1.17 10.55
C GLU A 500 -17.45 -1.72 10.81
N ASP A 501 -18.05 -1.40 11.96
CA ASP A 501 -19.41 -1.81 12.36
C ASP A 501 -20.53 -1.18 11.53
N ASP A 502 -20.32 -0.01 10.94
CA ASP A 502 -21.30 0.62 10.04
C ASP A 502 -21.33 -0.02 8.65
N TYR A 503 -20.26 -0.71 8.26
CA TYR A 503 -20.19 -1.43 6.99
C TYR A 503 -20.95 -2.76 7.03
N TYR A 504 -20.95 -3.47 8.17
CA TYR A 504 -21.68 -4.75 8.35
C TYR A 504 -23.19 -4.57 8.52
N ASN A 505 -23.63 -3.45 9.07
CA ASN A 505 -25.08 -3.21 9.27
C ASN A 505 -25.80 -2.81 7.98
N THR A 506 -25.10 -2.22 7.01
CA THR A 506 -25.70 -1.89 5.70
C THR A 506 -25.85 -3.13 4.80
N ALA A 507 -25.04 -4.17 5.01
CA ALA A 507 -25.12 -5.41 4.25
C ALA A 507 -26.20 -6.37 4.78
N LYS A 508 -26.57 -6.29 6.07
CA LYS A 508 -27.58 -7.16 6.69
C LYS A 508 -29.02 -6.79 6.35
N THR A 509 -29.28 -5.57 5.93
CA THR A 509 -30.64 -5.08 5.60
C THR A 509 -31.07 -5.42 4.16
N LYS A 510 -30.22 -6.08 3.37
CA LYS A 510 -30.50 -6.43 1.96
C LYS A 510 -30.79 -7.91 1.71
N TYR A 511 -30.82 -8.74 2.77
CA TYR A 511 -31.17 -10.17 2.68
C TYR A 511 -32.08 -10.60 3.85
N MET A 512 -33.17 -9.88 4.03
CA MET A 512 -34.41 -10.36 4.67
C MET A 512 -35.60 -9.98 3.80
#